data_77c4a874c983590d939aebf9fabdaa5d
#
_entry.id   77c4a874c983590d939aebf9fabdaa5d
#
_cell.length_a   1.000
_cell.length_b   1.000
_cell.length_c   1.000
_cell.angle_alpha   90.00
_cell.angle_beta   90.00
_cell.angle_gamma   90.00
#
_symmetry.space_group_name_H-M   'P 1'
#
loop_
_entity.id
_entity.type
_entity.pdbx_description
1 polymer ?
#
loop_
_entity_poly.entity_id
_entity_poly.type
_entity_poly.pdbx_seq_one_letter_code
_entity_poly.pdbx_strand_id
1 'polypeptide(L)'
;MEVRRVQLTGGSSYILTLPKEWINSLKIKKNTPLGINMQSDGTLLITPKMMQEQIEKTMEFDATKTSVPTFLLRRLIGAYIAGYTSIKINSDKRIPETVHNVVRIFTQTAIGQEVIEETNTSIIIKDLLNPIEMPFDRTIKRMHIIAKGMYEDTIRAIQKNNKKLIDDIKQRDTDIDRLHWLIARQYNTILRNVSLAEKMNITNGTASTSFLISRIIERICDHIIGVAKNSSDIMKNEIDDKIIENIINACNQSLDLFSRSINSYFRKDIKNSNEIIESVAKLEDLCKKINTMVLQKKGSIAISVGYIVESIKRIGEYSQDISETAINFIIGEDFKR
;
A
#
# COMPACT_ATOMS: atom_id res chain seq x y z
N MET A 1 -17.07 4.74 32.51
CA MET A 1 -16.15 3.60 32.70
C MET A 1 -16.63 2.81 33.91
N GLU A 2 -16.83 1.52 33.80
CA GLU A 2 -17.23 0.66 34.91
C GLU A 2 -15.99 0.19 35.66
N VAL A 3 -15.96 0.36 37.00
CA VAL A 3 -14.82 -0.03 37.84
C VAL A 3 -15.15 -1.32 38.56
N ARG A 4 -14.30 -2.32 38.46
CA ARG A 4 -14.39 -3.61 39.14
C ARG A 4 -13.18 -3.85 40.02
N ARG A 5 -13.38 -4.50 41.16
CA ARG A 5 -12.28 -4.88 42.08
C ARG A 5 -11.84 -6.30 41.80
N VAL A 6 -10.52 -6.49 41.76
CA VAL A 6 -9.90 -7.81 41.67
C VAL A 6 -10.04 -8.53 42.99
N GLN A 7 -10.40 -9.80 42.96
CA GLN A 7 -10.53 -10.67 44.16
C GLN A 7 -9.53 -11.83 44.07
N LEU A 8 -8.92 -12.19 45.21
CA LEU A 8 -8.04 -13.34 45.28
C LEU A 8 -8.85 -14.58 45.66
N THR A 9 -8.65 -15.70 44.98
CA THR A 9 -9.33 -16.97 45.21
C THR A 9 -8.30 -18.12 45.23
N GLY A 10 -8.43 -19.06 46.14
CA GLY A 10 -7.57 -20.25 46.21
C GLY A 10 -6.10 -19.99 46.45
N GLY A 11 -5.73 -18.82 46.99
CA GLY A 11 -4.37 -18.45 47.36
C GLY A 11 -3.46 -17.96 46.22
N SER A 12 -3.78 -18.23 44.92
CA SER A 12 -2.91 -17.86 43.82
C SER A 12 -3.66 -17.32 42.58
N SER A 13 -4.99 -17.41 42.52
CA SER A 13 -5.79 -16.98 41.35
C SER A 13 -6.51 -15.67 41.59
N TYR A 14 -6.48 -14.79 40.64
CA TYR A 14 -7.24 -13.53 40.65
C TYR A 14 -8.51 -13.63 39.85
N ILE A 15 -9.64 -13.13 40.35
CA ILE A 15 -10.93 -13.10 39.73
C ILE A 15 -11.37 -11.67 39.44
N LEU A 16 -11.85 -11.40 38.24
CA LEU A 16 -12.52 -10.18 37.86
C LEU A 16 -13.90 -10.50 37.29
N THR A 17 -14.95 -9.86 37.81
CA THR A 17 -16.32 -10.07 37.29
C THR A 17 -16.51 -9.32 35.98
N LEU A 18 -17.10 -10.00 34.98
CA LEU A 18 -17.41 -9.41 33.68
C LEU A 18 -18.75 -8.64 33.72
N PRO A 19 -18.90 -7.57 32.90
CA PRO A 19 -20.13 -6.81 32.80
C PRO A 19 -21.31 -7.68 32.30
N LYS A 20 -22.43 -7.66 33.03
CA LYS A 20 -23.59 -8.47 32.69
C LYS A 20 -24.18 -8.13 31.31
N GLU A 21 -24.17 -6.85 30.95
CA GLU A 21 -24.62 -6.40 29.63
C GLU A 21 -23.78 -6.98 28.51
N TRP A 22 -22.44 -7.00 28.67
CA TRP A 22 -21.52 -7.60 27.71
C TRP A 22 -21.75 -9.12 27.57
N ILE A 23 -21.96 -9.83 28.69
CA ILE A 23 -22.28 -11.27 28.68
C ILE A 23 -23.58 -11.55 27.91
N ASN A 24 -24.62 -10.74 28.18
CA ASN A 24 -25.91 -10.91 27.52
C ASN A 24 -25.89 -10.56 26.03
N SER A 25 -25.23 -9.48 25.66
CA SER A 25 -25.16 -9.03 24.27
C SER A 25 -24.46 -10.05 23.37
N LEU A 26 -23.48 -10.77 23.92
CA LEU A 26 -22.72 -11.80 23.21
C LEU A 26 -23.27 -13.23 23.44
N LYS A 27 -24.38 -13.36 24.21
CA LYS A 27 -25.04 -14.64 24.54
C LYS A 27 -24.06 -15.65 25.15
N ILE A 28 -23.11 -15.18 25.95
CA ILE A 28 -22.11 -16.02 26.65
C ILE A 28 -22.85 -16.80 27.76
N LYS A 29 -22.61 -18.12 27.79
CA LYS A 29 -23.22 -19.04 28.77
C LYS A 29 -22.18 -19.48 29.81
N LYS A 30 -22.67 -20.12 30.89
CA LYS A 30 -21.79 -20.77 31.87
C LYS A 30 -20.85 -21.77 31.14
N ASN A 31 -19.59 -21.76 31.51
CA ASN A 31 -18.52 -22.60 30.92
C ASN A 31 -18.16 -22.27 29.45
N THR A 32 -18.66 -21.15 28.89
CA THR A 32 -18.16 -20.69 27.58
C THR A 32 -16.69 -20.30 27.73
N PRO A 33 -15.75 -20.86 26.93
CA PRO A 33 -14.36 -20.47 26.97
C PRO A 33 -14.21 -19.04 26.42
N LEU A 34 -13.38 -18.23 27.11
CA LEU A 34 -13.02 -16.88 26.69
C LEU A 34 -11.52 -16.82 26.47
N GLY A 35 -11.13 -16.21 25.35
CA GLY A 35 -9.74 -15.86 25.10
C GLY A 35 -9.36 -14.60 25.90
N ILE A 36 -8.17 -14.58 26.48
CA ILE A 36 -7.60 -13.43 27.19
C ILE A 36 -6.25 -13.12 26.57
N ASN A 37 -6.13 -11.93 26.00
CA ASN A 37 -4.89 -11.43 25.41
C ASN A 37 -4.39 -10.22 26.17
N MET A 38 -3.14 -10.25 26.62
CA MET A 38 -2.45 -9.12 27.22
C MET A 38 -1.89 -8.22 26.12
N GLN A 39 -2.33 -6.97 26.10
CA GLN A 39 -1.89 -5.98 25.14
C GLN A 39 -0.56 -5.35 25.54
N SER A 40 0.16 -4.75 24.58
CA SER A 40 1.45 -4.08 24.83
C SER A 40 1.37 -2.87 25.78
N ASP A 41 0.19 -2.31 25.95
CA ASP A 41 -0.09 -1.20 26.89
C ASP A 41 -0.48 -1.67 28.30
N GLY A 42 -0.43 -2.99 28.55
CA GLY A 42 -0.80 -3.61 29.83
C GLY A 42 -2.30 -3.84 29.99
N THR A 43 -3.13 -3.53 29.01
CA THR A 43 -4.57 -3.86 29.07
C THR A 43 -4.83 -5.33 28.74
N LEU A 44 -5.98 -5.85 29.21
CA LEU A 44 -6.45 -7.19 28.87
C LEU A 44 -7.61 -7.10 27.89
N LEU A 45 -7.46 -7.73 26.72
CA LEU A 45 -8.55 -7.96 25.78
C LEU A 45 -9.21 -9.32 26.06
N ILE A 46 -10.50 -9.31 26.40
CA ILE A 46 -11.28 -10.52 26.60
C ILE A 46 -12.21 -10.73 25.42
N THR A 47 -12.18 -11.91 24.81
CA THR A 47 -12.98 -12.24 23.63
C THR A 47 -13.66 -13.61 23.76
N PRO A 48 -14.96 -13.75 23.41
CA PRO A 48 -15.63 -15.04 23.32
C PRO A 48 -15.25 -15.83 22.06
N LYS A 49 -14.55 -15.19 21.12
CA LYS A 49 -14.11 -15.83 19.87
C LYS A 49 -12.76 -16.48 20.09
N MET A 50 -12.75 -17.80 20.12
CA MET A 50 -11.51 -18.56 20.11
C MET A 50 -10.72 -18.25 18.83
N MET A 51 -9.38 -18.22 18.93
CA MET A 51 -8.42 -17.76 17.92
C MET A 51 -8.53 -18.39 16.51
N GLN A 52 -9.47 -19.29 16.25
CA GLN A 52 -9.48 -20.10 15.03
C GLN A 52 -10.53 -19.76 13.96
N GLU A 53 -11.52 -18.95 14.26
CA GLU A 53 -12.52 -18.60 13.25
C GLU A 53 -12.14 -17.30 12.52
N GLN A 54 -11.64 -17.43 11.30
CA GLN A 54 -11.72 -16.33 10.34
C GLN A 54 -13.20 -16.00 10.19
N ILE A 55 -13.61 -14.82 10.71
CA ILE A 55 -14.98 -14.36 10.51
C ILE A 55 -15.15 -14.17 9.02
N GLU A 56 -15.89 -15.07 8.38
CA GLU A 56 -16.27 -14.90 6.99
C GLU A 56 -17.08 -13.61 6.85
N LYS A 57 -16.52 -12.64 6.15
CA LYS A 57 -17.15 -11.35 5.86
C LYS A 57 -17.53 -11.36 4.40
N THR A 58 -18.83 -11.43 4.13
CA THR A 58 -19.36 -11.37 2.77
C THR A 58 -19.82 -9.97 2.43
N MET A 59 -19.43 -9.48 1.24
CA MET A 59 -19.99 -8.29 0.61
C MET A 59 -20.85 -8.71 -0.58
N GLU A 60 -22.07 -8.21 -0.66
CA GLU A 60 -22.97 -8.51 -1.76
C GLU A 60 -23.13 -7.29 -2.68
N PHE A 61 -23.10 -7.54 -3.98
CA PHE A 61 -23.31 -6.56 -5.03
C PHE A 61 -24.44 -7.02 -5.95
N ASP A 62 -25.30 -6.07 -6.32
CA ASP A 62 -26.35 -6.27 -7.30
C ASP A 62 -25.84 -5.81 -8.67
N ALA A 63 -25.66 -6.78 -9.58
CA ALA A 63 -25.18 -6.52 -10.95
C ALA A 63 -26.19 -5.76 -11.80
N THR A 64 -27.49 -5.83 -11.49
CA THR A 64 -28.56 -5.13 -12.25
C THR A 64 -28.46 -3.61 -12.09
N LYS A 65 -27.94 -3.14 -10.94
CA LYS A 65 -27.76 -1.71 -10.61
C LYS A 65 -26.44 -1.13 -11.07
N THR A 66 -25.57 -1.95 -11.69
CA THR A 66 -24.21 -1.53 -12.03
C THR A 66 -24.08 -1.32 -13.55
N SER A 67 -24.37 -0.11 -14.00
CA SER A 67 -24.29 0.25 -15.44
C SER A 67 -22.89 0.59 -15.92
N VAL A 68 -21.93 0.89 -15.01
CA VAL A 68 -20.57 1.36 -15.35
C VAL A 68 -19.51 0.34 -14.86
N PRO A 69 -18.82 -0.35 -15.80
CA PRO A 69 -17.82 -1.37 -15.45
C PRO A 69 -16.72 -0.88 -14.50
N THR A 70 -16.18 0.31 -14.73
CA THR A 70 -15.12 0.91 -13.90
C THR A 70 -15.59 1.21 -12.46
N PHE A 71 -16.88 1.49 -12.27
CA PHE A 71 -17.45 1.69 -10.94
C PHE A 71 -17.55 0.37 -10.17
N LEU A 72 -17.97 -0.71 -10.83
CA LEU A 72 -17.97 -2.05 -10.21
C LEU A 72 -16.54 -2.45 -9.79
N LEU A 73 -15.54 -2.29 -10.68
CA LEU A 73 -14.16 -2.60 -10.35
C LEU A 73 -13.68 -1.87 -9.10
N ARG A 74 -13.95 -0.56 -8.99
CA ARG A 74 -13.60 0.22 -7.79
C ARG A 74 -14.28 -0.29 -6.53
N ARG A 75 -15.53 -0.74 -6.62
CA ARG A 75 -16.26 -1.32 -5.48
C ARG A 75 -15.68 -2.67 -5.06
N LEU A 76 -15.28 -3.52 -6.01
CA LEU A 76 -14.61 -4.79 -5.73
C LEU A 76 -13.25 -4.56 -5.04
N ILE A 77 -12.44 -3.63 -5.57
CA ILE A 77 -11.17 -3.22 -4.94
C ILE A 77 -11.42 -2.65 -3.53
N GLY A 78 -12.44 -1.81 -3.35
CA GLY A 78 -12.83 -1.28 -2.04
C GLY A 78 -13.21 -2.38 -1.04
N ALA A 79 -13.98 -3.38 -1.47
CA ALA A 79 -14.33 -4.55 -0.65
C ALA A 79 -13.09 -5.37 -0.29
N TYR A 80 -12.19 -5.59 -1.25
CA TYR A 80 -10.90 -6.25 -1.03
C TYR A 80 -10.08 -5.54 0.04
N ILE A 81 -9.83 -4.25 -0.12
CA ILE A 81 -9.05 -3.42 0.82
C ILE A 81 -9.73 -3.38 2.20
N ALA A 82 -11.06 -3.33 2.26
CA ALA A 82 -11.82 -3.36 3.52
C ALA A 82 -11.73 -4.71 4.27
N GLY A 83 -11.12 -5.75 3.67
CA GLY A 83 -10.87 -7.06 4.30
C GLY A 83 -12.05 -8.02 4.22
N TYR A 84 -12.97 -7.86 3.25
CA TYR A 84 -13.96 -8.88 2.98
C TYR A 84 -13.29 -10.17 2.45
N THR A 85 -13.71 -11.32 2.99
CA THR A 85 -13.16 -12.64 2.63
C THR A 85 -13.97 -13.31 1.52
N SER A 86 -15.21 -12.87 1.33
CA SER A 86 -16.10 -13.33 0.27
C SER A 86 -16.80 -12.14 -0.38
N ILE A 87 -16.89 -12.14 -1.70
CA ILE A 87 -17.64 -11.15 -2.47
C ILE A 87 -18.64 -11.91 -3.34
N LYS A 88 -19.93 -11.58 -3.20
CA LYS A 88 -21.01 -12.19 -3.97
C LYS A 88 -21.65 -11.15 -4.89
N ILE A 89 -21.73 -11.47 -6.17
CA ILE A 89 -22.38 -10.63 -7.19
C ILE A 89 -23.62 -11.36 -7.64
N ASN A 90 -24.80 -10.77 -7.40
CA ASN A 90 -26.09 -11.34 -7.74
C ASN A 90 -26.77 -10.54 -8.85
N SER A 91 -27.65 -11.18 -9.60
CA SER A 91 -28.49 -10.56 -10.64
C SER A 91 -29.82 -11.28 -10.73
N ASP A 92 -30.91 -10.54 -10.95
CA ASP A 92 -32.24 -11.10 -11.22
C ASP A 92 -32.32 -11.71 -12.64
N LYS A 93 -31.37 -11.36 -13.51
CA LYS A 93 -31.26 -11.85 -14.89
C LYS A 93 -29.86 -12.41 -15.11
N ARG A 94 -29.63 -12.96 -16.29
CA ARG A 94 -28.28 -13.39 -16.69
C ARG A 94 -27.29 -12.24 -16.49
N ILE A 95 -26.22 -12.53 -15.78
CA ILE A 95 -25.12 -11.58 -15.55
C ILE A 95 -24.53 -11.15 -16.91
N PRO A 96 -24.39 -9.83 -17.15
CA PRO A 96 -23.80 -9.33 -18.40
C PRO A 96 -22.33 -9.70 -18.56
N GLU A 97 -21.88 -9.89 -19.80
CA GLU A 97 -20.48 -10.19 -20.11
C GLU A 97 -19.52 -9.09 -19.60
N THR A 98 -19.95 -7.84 -19.58
CA THR A 98 -19.19 -6.72 -18.99
C THR A 98 -18.87 -6.93 -17.53
N VAL A 99 -19.76 -7.53 -16.73
CA VAL A 99 -19.52 -7.87 -15.33
C VAL A 99 -18.52 -9.03 -15.21
N HIS A 100 -18.64 -10.07 -16.04
CA HIS A 100 -17.66 -11.16 -16.08
C HIS A 100 -16.23 -10.64 -16.39
N ASN A 101 -16.12 -9.71 -17.33
CA ASN A 101 -14.84 -9.07 -17.68
C ASN A 101 -14.26 -8.27 -16.50
N VAL A 102 -15.10 -7.52 -15.77
CA VAL A 102 -14.67 -6.81 -14.55
C VAL A 102 -14.20 -7.77 -13.47
N VAL A 103 -14.93 -8.86 -13.24
CA VAL A 103 -14.53 -9.89 -12.26
C VAL A 103 -13.19 -10.50 -12.63
N ARG A 104 -12.97 -10.82 -13.92
CA ARG A 104 -11.70 -11.35 -14.41
C ARG A 104 -10.53 -10.37 -14.17
N ILE A 105 -10.74 -9.10 -14.51
CA ILE A 105 -9.73 -8.05 -14.24
C ILE A 105 -9.45 -7.96 -12.73
N PHE A 106 -10.49 -7.98 -11.91
CA PHE A 106 -10.35 -7.91 -10.46
C PHE A 106 -9.56 -9.09 -9.89
N THR A 107 -9.91 -10.32 -10.24
CA THR A 107 -9.21 -11.53 -9.73
C THR A 107 -7.77 -11.63 -10.24
N GLN A 108 -7.48 -11.12 -11.44
CA GLN A 108 -6.11 -11.03 -11.96
C GLN A 108 -5.27 -9.96 -11.24
N THR A 109 -5.91 -8.91 -10.73
CA THR A 109 -5.21 -7.78 -10.09
C THR A 109 -5.21 -7.85 -8.57
N ALA A 110 -6.26 -8.34 -7.90
CA ALA A 110 -6.33 -8.47 -6.44
C ALA A 110 -5.71 -9.79 -5.97
N ILE A 111 -4.58 -9.71 -5.26
CA ILE A 111 -3.81 -10.89 -4.83
C ILE A 111 -4.66 -11.80 -3.92
N GLY A 112 -4.74 -13.08 -4.27
CA GLY A 112 -5.46 -14.10 -3.49
C GLY A 112 -6.95 -14.21 -3.76
N GLN A 113 -7.50 -13.41 -4.69
CA GLN A 113 -8.93 -13.45 -5.03
C GLN A 113 -9.20 -14.44 -6.17
N GLU A 114 -10.10 -15.41 -5.92
CA GLU A 114 -10.47 -16.43 -6.91
C GLU A 114 -11.99 -16.60 -7.01
N VAL A 115 -12.47 -16.82 -8.23
CA VAL A 115 -13.87 -17.20 -8.46
C VAL A 115 -14.04 -18.65 -8.06
N ILE A 116 -14.85 -18.93 -7.04
CA ILE A 116 -15.11 -20.29 -6.56
C ILE A 116 -16.43 -20.89 -7.05
N GLU A 117 -17.37 -20.01 -7.44
CA GLU A 117 -18.67 -20.40 -7.97
C GLU A 117 -19.13 -19.37 -8.99
N GLU A 118 -19.65 -19.85 -10.10
CA GLU A 118 -20.21 -19.01 -11.16
C GLU A 118 -21.44 -19.69 -11.76
N THR A 119 -22.55 -18.97 -11.79
CA THR A 119 -23.82 -19.35 -12.40
C THR A 119 -24.31 -18.26 -13.35
N ASN A 120 -25.45 -18.47 -14.01
CA ASN A 120 -26.02 -17.42 -14.87
C ASN A 120 -26.43 -16.15 -14.10
N THR A 121 -26.67 -16.25 -12.78
CA THR A 121 -27.22 -15.15 -11.95
C THR A 121 -26.38 -14.83 -10.71
N SER A 122 -25.32 -15.55 -10.46
CA SER A 122 -24.47 -15.35 -9.27
C SER A 122 -23.00 -15.66 -9.57
N ILE A 123 -22.09 -14.82 -9.03
CA ILE A 123 -20.66 -15.08 -9.01
C ILE A 123 -20.18 -14.92 -7.57
N ILE A 124 -19.42 -15.90 -7.06
CA ILE A 124 -18.82 -15.87 -5.72
C ILE A 124 -17.31 -15.86 -5.85
N ILE A 125 -16.69 -14.81 -5.29
CA ILE A 125 -15.24 -14.63 -5.23
C ILE A 125 -14.82 -14.83 -3.78
N LYS A 126 -13.78 -15.64 -3.55
CA LYS A 126 -13.18 -15.87 -2.21
C LYS A 126 -11.73 -15.44 -2.16
N ASP A 127 -11.33 -14.99 -0.97
CA ASP A 127 -9.93 -14.76 -0.63
C ASP A 127 -9.29 -16.08 -0.18
N LEU A 128 -8.30 -16.56 -0.94
CA LEU A 128 -7.55 -17.76 -0.67
C LEU A 128 -6.16 -17.48 -0.08
N LEU A 129 -5.81 -16.19 0.11
CA LEU A 129 -4.50 -15.81 0.61
C LEU A 129 -4.40 -16.02 2.13
N ASN A 130 -3.34 -16.70 2.56
CA ASN A 130 -2.90 -16.63 3.95
C ASN A 130 -2.06 -15.35 4.16
N PRO A 131 -2.51 -14.36 4.95
CA PRO A 131 -1.78 -13.11 5.15
C PRO A 131 -0.36 -13.28 5.71
N ILE A 132 -0.07 -14.37 6.41
CA ILE A 132 1.24 -14.67 7.02
C ILE A 132 2.30 -14.92 5.95
N GLU A 133 1.91 -15.44 4.78
CA GLU A 133 2.83 -15.76 3.66
C GLU A 133 3.39 -14.51 2.97
N MET A 134 2.74 -13.36 3.17
CA MET A 134 3.11 -12.08 2.54
C MET A 134 3.34 -10.99 3.60
N PRO A 135 4.41 -11.08 4.41
CA PRO A 135 4.70 -10.10 5.45
C PRO A 135 5.04 -8.73 4.84
N PHE A 136 4.71 -7.65 5.57
CA PHE A 136 4.84 -6.26 5.11
C PHE A 136 6.24 -5.91 4.60
N ASP A 137 7.27 -6.32 5.33
CA ASP A 137 8.66 -6.01 4.99
C ASP A 137 9.08 -6.63 3.65
N ARG A 138 8.69 -7.88 3.38
CA ARG A 138 8.94 -8.53 2.08
C ARG A 138 8.17 -7.84 0.96
N THR A 139 6.94 -7.46 1.22
CA THR A 139 6.08 -6.79 0.23
C THR A 139 6.63 -5.41 -0.11
N ILE A 140 7.03 -4.60 0.88
CA ILE A 140 7.65 -3.29 0.66
C ILE A 140 8.99 -3.42 -0.07
N LYS A 141 9.84 -4.38 0.29
CA LYS A 141 11.10 -4.64 -0.43
C LYS A 141 10.85 -4.99 -1.90
N ARG A 142 9.83 -5.82 -2.17
CA ARG A 142 9.43 -6.15 -3.54
C ARG A 142 8.94 -4.92 -4.30
N MET A 143 8.09 -4.07 -3.70
CA MET A 143 7.66 -2.80 -4.30
C MET A 143 8.86 -1.92 -4.64
N HIS A 144 9.81 -1.77 -3.71
CA HIS A 144 11.03 -1.00 -3.93
C HIS A 144 11.86 -1.53 -5.11
N ILE A 145 12.05 -2.86 -5.21
CA ILE A 145 12.81 -3.48 -6.31
C ILE A 145 12.13 -3.19 -7.66
N ILE A 146 10.80 -3.33 -7.74
CA ILE A 146 10.04 -3.05 -8.96
C ILE A 146 10.15 -1.57 -9.33
N ALA A 147 9.87 -0.65 -8.39
CA ALA A 147 9.92 0.79 -8.60
C ALA A 147 11.32 1.26 -9.02
N LYS A 148 12.37 0.76 -8.36
CA LYS A 148 13.76 1.02 -8.72
C LYS A 148 14.06 0.57 -10.16
N GLY A 149 13.67 -0.65 -10.53
CA GLY A 149 13.87 -1.18 -11.88
C GLY A 149 13.11 -0.37 -12.93
N MET A 150 11.86 0.07 -12.65
CA MET A 150 11.10 0.96 -13.51
C MET A 150 11.83 2.29 -13.74
N TYR A 151 12.41 2.86 -12.70
CA TYR A 151 13.11 4.13 -12.81
C TYR A 151 14.44 4.01 -13.56
N GLU A 152 15.22 2.96 -13.28
CA GLU A 152 16.46 2.66 -14.02
C GLU A 152 16.19 2.44 -15.52
N ASP A 153 15.08 1.75 -15.86
CA ASP A 153 14.67 1.56 -17.25
C ASP A 153 14.20 2.87 -17.89
N THR A 154 13.54 3.77 -17.12
CA THR A 154 13.19 5.12 -17.59
C THR A 154 14.44 5.93 -17.93
N ILE A 155 15.43 5.92 -17.06
CA ILE A 155 16.72 6.61 -17.31
C ILE A 155 17.40 6.04 -18.55
N ARG A 156 17.45 4.71 -18.68
CA ARG A 156 18.02 4.03 -19.87
C ARG A 156 17.22 4.37 -21.15
N ALA A 157 15.90 4.47 -21.05
CA ALA A 157 15.06 4.86 -22.19
C ALA A 157 15.42 6.26 -22.70
N ILE A 158 15.61 7.22 -21.77
CA ILE A 158 16.06 8.59 -22.10
C ILE A 158 17.45 8.56 -22.74
N GLN A 159 18.43 7.87 -22.13
CA GLN A 159 19.81 7.80 -22.60
C GLN A 159 19.97 7.20 -23.99
N LYS A 160 19.18 6.15 -24.30
CA LYS A 160 19.26 5.38 -25.52
C LYS A 160 18.20 5.75 -26.57
N ASN A 161 17.38 6.76 -26.29
CA ASN A 161 16.24 7.15 -27.13
C ASN A 161 15.32 5.94 -27.48
N ASN A 162 15.07 5.04 -26.49
CA ASN A 162 14.38 3.77 -26.69
C ASN A 162 12.94 3.81 -26.16
N LYS A 163 11.98 4.05 -27.07
CA LYS A 163 10.54 4.14 -26.73
C LYS A 163 9.92 2.82 -26.28
N LYS A 164 10.42 1.66 -26.72
CA LYS A 164 9.86 0.36 -26.33
C LYS A 164 9.95 0.10 -24.83
N LEU A 165 11.04 0.56 -24.18
CA LEU A 165 11.17 0.45 -22.73
C LEU A 165 10.06 1.19 -21.97
N ILE A 166 9.49 2.27 -22.52
CA ILE A 166 8.44 3.06 -21.86
C ILE A 166 7.13 2.28 -21.75
N ASP A 167 6.79 1.45 -22.73
CA ASP A 167 5.57 0.65 -22.69
C ASP A 167 5.67 -0.50 -21.68
N ASP A 168 6.85 -1.12 -21.55
CA ASP A 168 7.12 -2.14 -20.52
C ASP A 168 7.02 -1.57 -19.09
N ILE A 169 7.46 -0.33 -18.90
CA ILE A 169 7.38 0.37 -17.58
C ILE A 169 5.91 0.51 -17.13
N LYS A 170 5.00 0.89 -18.05
CA LYS A 170 3.57 1.06 -17.73
C LYS A 170 2.88 -0.23 -17.27
N GLN A 171 3.33 -1.40 -17.75
CA GLN A 171 2.76 -2.69 -17.32
C GLN A 171 3.13 -3.03 -15.87
N ARG A 172 4.34 -2.63 -15.42
CA ARG A 172 4.81 -2.90 -14.04
C ARG A 172 4.09 -2.06 -12.98
N ASP A 173 3.42 -0.98 -13.36
CA ASP A 173 2.60 -0.17 -12.45
C ASP A 173 1.49 -0.99 -11.79
N THR A 174 0.82 -1.85 -12.57
CA THR A 174 -0.19 -2.75 -12.04
C THR A 174 0.35 -3.67 -10.93
N ASP A 175 1.62 -4.07 -10.99
CA ASP A 175 2.23 -4.89 -9.94
C ASP A 175 2.43 -4.10 -8.64
N ILE A 176 2.75 -2.80 -8.72
CA ILE A 176 2.86 -1.91 -7.57
C ILE A 176 1.49 -1.71 -6.92
N ASP A 177 0.45 -1.41 -7.71
CA ASP A 177 -0.92 -1.26 -7.23
C ASP A 177 -1.40 -2.50 -6.47
N ARG A 178 -1.19 -3.68 -7.03
CA ARG A 178 -1.55 -4.97 -6.43
C ARG A 178 -0.90 -5.17 -5.06
N LEU A 179 0.38 -4.85 -4.93
CA LEU A 179 1.13 -4.98 -3.68
C LEU A 179 0.70 -3.93 -2.66
N HIS A 180 0.41 -2.69 -3.08
CA HIS A 180 -0.13 -1.65 -2.22
C HIS A 180 -1.52 -2.04 -1.69
N TRP A 181 -2.43 -2.53 -2.55
CA TRP A 181 -3.76 -2.98 -2.12
C TRP A 181 -3.69 -4.16 -1.15
N LEU A 182 -2.73 -5.08 -1.33
CA LEU A 182 -2.49 -6.17 -0.37
C LEU A 182 -2.10 -5.62 1.00
N ILE A 183 -1.13 -4.70 1.07
CA ILE A 183 -0.71 -4.05 2.32
C ILE A 183 -1.90 -3.31 2.96
N ALA A 184 -2.67 -2.55 2.17
CA ALA A 184 -3.85 -1.83 2.64
C ALA A 184 -4.90 -2.79 3.22
N ARG A 185 -5.15 -3.94 2.57
CA ARG A 185 -6.04 -4.99 3.06
C ARG A 185 -5.55 -5.57 4.39
N GLN A 186 -4.29 -5.96 4.46
CA GLN A 186 -3.69 -6.52 5.68
C GLN A 186 -3.77 -5.52 6.83
N TYR A 187 -3.44 -4.26 6.61
CA TYR A 187 -3.56 -3.17 7.58
C TYR A 187 -4.99 -3.06 8.12
N ASN A 188 -6.00 -2.95 7.23
CA ASN A 188 -7.40 -2.86 7.65
C ASN A 188 -7.90 -4.12 8.39
N THR A 189 -7.35 -5.28 8.07
CA THR A 189 -7.68 -6.53 8.75
C THR A 189 -7.06 -6.60 10.14
N ILE A 190 -5.80 -6.19 10.30
CA ILE A 190 -5.07 -6.15 11.58
C ILE A 190 -5.75 -5.21 12.56
N LEU A 191 -6.18 -4.02 12.13
CA LEU A 191 -6.89 -3.05 12.99
C LEU A 191 -8.16 -3.62 13.63
N ARG A 192 -8.75 -4.67 13.03
CA ARG A 192 -10.00 -5.30 13.49
C ARG A 192 -9.79 -6.70 14.08
N ASN A 193 -8.61 -7.25 13.96
CA ASN A 193 -8.29 -8.61 14.36
C ASN A 193 -6.92 -8.69 15.03
N VAL A 194 -6.91 -8.50 16.35
CA VAL A 194 -5.70 -8.55 17.19
C VAL A 194 -4.97 -9.89 17.06
N SER A 195 -5.71 -11.00 16.94
CA SER A 195 -5.12 -12.34 16.75
C SER A 195 -4.31 -12.45 15.46
N LEU A 196 -4.71 -11.73 14.39
CA LEU A 196 -3.90 -11.70 13.16
C LEU A 196 -2.60 -10.92 13.37
N ALA A 197 -2.66 -9.78 14.08
CA ALA A 197 -1.47 -8.98 14.41
C ALA A 197 -0.46 -9.83 15.19
N GLU A 198 -0.92 -10.61 16.19
CA GLU A 198 -0.08 -11.53 16.95
C GLU A 198 0.52 -12.63 16.09
N LYS A 199 -0.29 -13.30 15.25
CA LYS A 199 0.19 -14.34 14.33
C LYS A 199 1.23 -13.83 13.34
N MET A 200 1.10 -12.60 12.88
CA MET A 200 2.07 -11.94 12.01
C MET A 200 3.26 -11.35 12.78
N ASN A 201 3.23 -11.36 14.12
CA ASN A 201 4.20 -10.71 15.01
C ASN A 201 4.41 -9.22 14.65
N ILE A 202 3.31 -8.48 14.52
CA ILE A 202 3.29 -7.09 14.03
C ILE A 202 2.50 -6.22 15.00
N THR A 203 3.04 -5.04 15.30
CA THR A 203 2.33 -4.00 16.06
C THR A 203 1.45 -3.14 15.13
N ASN A 204 0.45 -2.47 15.70
CA ASN A 204 -0.34 -1.48 14.96
C ASN A 204 0.54 -0.36 14.37
N GLY A 205 1.60 0.04 15.08
CA GLY A 205 2.59 1.01 14.60
C GLY A 205 3.32 0.52 13.35
N THR A 206 3.81 -0.73 13.35
CA THR A 206 4.44 -1.35 12.18
C THR A 206 3.46 -1.45 11.00
N ALA A 207 2.22 -1.85 11.26
CA ALA A 207 1.21 -1.99 10.22
C ALA A 207 0.86 -0.64 9.58
N SER A 208 0.65 0.42 10.38
CA SER A 208 0.34 1.76 9.87
C SER A 208 1.50 2.39 9.10
N THR A 209 2.73 2.26 9.61
CA THR A 209 3.94 2.74 8.93
C THR A 209 4.15 2.02 7.60
N SER A 210 3.97 0.69 7.57
CA SER A 210 4.08 -0.09 6.35
C SER A 210 3.03 0.31 5.30
N PHE A 211 1.79 0.56 5.73
CA PHE A 211 0.74 1.06 4.85
C PHE A 211 1.10 2.43 4.27
N LEU A 212 1.58 3.37 5.11
CA LEU A 212 1.97 4.70 4.66
C LEU A 212 3.14 4.64 3.66
N ILE A 213 4.20 3.88 3.96
CA ILE A 213 5.34 3.71 3.05
C ILE A 213 4.91 3.08 1.72
N SER A 214 4.05 2.06 1.75
CA SER A 214 3.55 1.45 0.51
C SER A 214 2.77 2.44 -0.37
N ARG A 215 2.00 3.34 0.26
CA ARG A 215 1.28 4.41 -0.44
C ARG A 215 2.23 5.43 -1.07
N ILE A 216 3.31 5.77 -0.36
CA ILE A 216 4.32 6.68 -0.89
C ILE A 216 5.06 6.05 -2.07
N ILE A 217 5.40 4.75 -2.01
CA ILE A 217 6.05 4.03 -3.12
C ILE A 217 5.14 4.02 -4.37
N GLU A 218 3.84 3.79 -4.21
CA GLU A 218 2.89 3.82 -5.33
C GLU A 218 2.89 5.21 -5.99
N ARG A 219 2.85 6.29 -5.20
CA ARG A 219 2.94 7.65 -5.74
C ARG A 219 4.27 7.94 -6.44
N ILE A 220 5.38 7.41 -5.93
CA ILE A 220 6.68 7.50 -6.62
C ILE A 220 6.59 6.82 -7.99
N CYS A 221 5.94 5.65 -8.09
CA CYS A 221 5.76 4.96 -9.37
C CYS A 221 4.89 5.75 -10.35
N ASP A 222 3.81 6.40 -9.89
CA ASP A 222 3.03 7.33 -10.71
C ASP A 222 3.91 8.42 -11.35
N HIS A 223 4.85 9.00 -10.56
CA HIS A 223 5.78 10.00 -11.05
C HIS A 223 6.86 9.42 -11.98
N ILE A 224 7.36 8.21 -11.72
CA ILE A 224 8.27 7.50 -12.64
C ILE A 224 7.59 7.33 -14.01
N ILE A 225 6.32 6.94 -14.03
CA ILE A 225 5.52 6.86 -15.27
C ILE A 225 5.34 8.24 -15.90
N GLY A 226 5.17 9.29 -15.09
CA GLY A 226 5.12 10.67 -15.54
C GLY A 226 6.39 11.07 -16.29
N VAL A 227 7.58 10.75 -15.72
CA VAL A 227 8.88 10.96 -16.38
C VAL A 227 8.94 10.18 -17.70
N ALA A 228 8.61 8.88 -17.68
CA ALA A 228 8.67 8.00 -18.85
C ALA A 228 7.76 8.50 -20.00
N LYS A 229 6.51 8.85 -19.71
CA LYS A 229 5.54 9.36 -20.70
C LYS A 229 6.03 10.64 -21.37
N ASN A 230 6.44 11.64 -20.57
CA ASN A 230 6.87 12.92 -21.08
C ASN A 230 8.24 12.84 -21.79
N SER A 231 9.08 11.87 -21.42
CA SER A 231 10.33 11.59 -22.13
C SER A 231 10.10 11.16 -23.57
N SER A 232 8.99 10.48 -23.89
CA SER A 232 8.64 10.13 -25.27
C SER A 232 8.51 11.34 -26.19
N ASP A 233 8.10 12.49 -25.66
CA ASP A 233 7.92 13.71 -26.46
C ASP A 233 9.25 14.45 -26.65
N ILE A 234 10.13 14.46 -25.66
CA ILE A 234 11.46 15.02 -25.82
C ILE A 234 12.34 14.19 -26.78
N MET A 235 12.13 12.86 -26.82
CA MET A 235 12.83 11.96 -27.77
C MET A 235 12.43 12.16 -29.23
N LYS A 236 11.31 12.82 -29.53
CA LYS A 236 10.85 13.14 -30.90
C LYS A 236 11.45 14.43 -31.43
N ASN A 237 12.02 15.25 -30.59
CA ASN A 237 12.48 16.58 -30.89
C ASN A 237 13.99 16.71 -30.64
N GLU A 238 14.65 17.60 -31.37
CA GLU A 238 16.05 17.95 -31.08
C GLU A 238 16.10 18.81 -29.81
N ILE A 239 16.65 18.24 -28.75
CA ILE A 239 16.92 18.91 -27.48
C ILE A 239 18.42 18.95 -27.27
N ASP A 240 18.89 20.02 -26.67
CA ASP A 240 20.28 20.23 -26.25
C ASP A 240 20.73 19.09 -25.31
N ASP A 241 21.84 18.42 -25.68
CA ASP A 241 22.42 17.33 -24.90
C ASP A 241 22.65 17.72 -23.44
N LYS A 242 23.00 18.97 -23.18
CA LYS A 242 23.19 19.49 -21.83
C LYS A 242 21.90 19.48 -20.99
N ILE A 243 20.74 19.67 -21.60
CA ILE A 243 19.43 19.54 -20.92
C ILE A 243 19.18 18.07 -20.58
N ILE A 244 19.41 17.17 -21.53
CA ILE A 244 19.25 15.71 -21.32
C ILE A 244 20.19 15.23 -20.19
N GLU A 245 21.43 15.62 -20.21
CA GLU A 245 22.41 15.28 -19.14
C GLU A 245 21.95 15.75 -17.75
N ASN A 246 21.45 16.99 -17.64
CA ASN A 246 20.93 17.48 -16.37
C ASN A 246 19.66 16.74 -15.92
N ILE A 247 18.76 16.36 -16.83
CA ILE A 247 17.58 15.52 -16.53
C ILE A 247 18.04 14.16 -16.00
N ILE A 248 18.98 13.49 -16.69
CA ILE A 248 19.51 12.20 -16.26
C ILE A 248 20.18 12.30 -14.88
N ASN A 249 20.94 13.36 -14.64
CA ASN A 249 21.58 13.62 -13.35
C ASN A 249 20.51 13.80 -12.24
N ALA A 250 19.46 14.58 -12.49
CA ALA A 250 18.36 14.76 -11.55
C ALA A 250 17.60 13.44 -11.28
N CYS A 251 17.36 12.63 -12.31
CA CYS A 251 16.77 11.29 -12.16
C CYS A 251 17.67 10.38 -11.28
N ASN A 252 18.97 10.36 -11.49
CA ASN A 252 19.89 9.56 -10.68
C ASN A 252 19.93 10.02 -9.21
N GLN A 253 19.93 11.34 -8.97
CA GLN A 253 19.88 11.88 -7.61
C GLN A 253 18.58 11.51 -6.90
N SER A 254 17.42 11.66 -7.55
CA SER A 254 16.13 11.28 -6.94
C SER A 254 15.99 9.76 -6.73
N LEU A 255 16.57 8.93 -7.61
CA LEU A 255 16.63 7.48 -7.43
C LEU A 255 17.51 7.08 -6.24
N ASP A 256 18.64 7.76 -6.03
CA ASP A 256 19.50 7.57 -4.87
C ASP A 256 18.75 7.92 -3.58
N LEU A 257 18.11 9.09 -3.52
CA LEU A 257 17.30 9.51 -2.37
C LEU A 257 16.21 8.48 -2.04
N PHE A 258 15.46 8.01 -3.04
CA PHE A 258 14.44 6.99 -2.87
C PHE A 258 15.03 5.67 -2.34
N SER A 259 16.11 5.18 -2.93
CA SER A 259 16.71 3.91 -2.52
C SER A 259 17.30 3.99 -1.10
N ARG A 260 17.90 5.12 -0.75
CA ARG A 260 18.45 5.36 0.59
C ARG A 260 17.34 5.49 1.64
N SER A 261 16.22 6.16 1.33
CA SER A 261 15.10 6.32 2.27
C SER A 261 14.49 4.98 2.68
N ILE A 262 14.26 4.08 1.72
CA ILE A 262 13.80 2.71 2.00
C ILE A 262 14.83 1.92 2.81
N ASN A 263 16.11 2.03 2.47
CA ASN A 263 17.17 1.35 3.23
C ASN A 263 17.28 1.86 4.67
N SER A 264 17.16 3.19 4.90
CA SER A 264 17.17 3.79 6.22
C SER A 264 16.01 3.29 7.10
N TYR A 265 14.82 3.17 6.53
CA TYR A 265 13.67 2.57 7.21
C TYR A 265 13.97 1.14 7.70
N PHE A 266 14.48 0.26 6.82
CA PHE A 266 14.77 -1.13 7.18
C PHE A 266 15.96 -1.29 8.15
N ARG A 267 16.96 -0.39 8.05
CA ARG A 267 18.13 -0.41 8.94
C ARG A 267 17.92 0.38 10.23
N LYS A 268 16.79 1.07 10.37
CA LYS A 268 16.50 1.98 11.49
C LYS A 268 17.57 3.06 11.65
N ASP A 269 18.02 3.63 10.53
CA ASP A 269 19.12 4.61 10.48
C ASP A 269 18.57 6.04 10.43
N ILE A 270 18.37 6.64 11.62
CA ILE A 270 17.89 8.02 11.79
C ILE A 270 18.85 9.03 11.14
N LYS A 271 20.17 8.81 11.28
CA LYS A 271 21.18 9.75 10.75
C LYS A 271 21.09 9.85 9.24
N ASN A 272 21.08 8.71 8.55
CA ASN A 272 20.94 8.69 7.09
C ASN A 272 19.57 9.21 6.64
N SER A 273 18.50 8.97 7.41
CA SER A 273 17.19 9.57 7.13
C SER A 273 17.25 11.10 7.15
N ASN A 274 17.91 11.70 8.15
CA ASN A 274 18.10 13.16 8.21
C ASN A 274 18.94 13.69 7.04
N GLU A 275 20.04 13.01 6.69
CA GLU A 275 20.88 13.40 5.54
C GLU A 275 20.11 13.40 4.21
N ILE A 276 19.14 12.47 4.04
CA ILE A 276 18.28 12.41 2.87
C ILE A 276 17.37 13.65 2.83
N ILE A 277 16.72 13.99 3.94
CA ILE A 277 15.83 15.17 4.06
C ILE A 277 16.58 16.43 3.64
N GLU A 278 17.79 16.64 4.17
CA GLU A 278 18.63 17.81 3.83
C GLU A 278 19.08 17.80 2.35
N SER A 279 19.22 16.62 1.75
CA SER A 279 19.70 16.49 0.37
C SER A 279 18.65 16.84 -0.68
N VAL A 280 17.35 16.87 -0.32
CA VAL A 280 16.26 17.20 -1.27
C VAL A 280 16.39 18.62 -1.81
N ALA A 281 16.86 19.56 -1.01
CA ALA A 281 17.09 20.94 -1.46
C ALA A 281 18.05 21.04 -2.65
N LYS A 282 19.10 20.18 -2.69
CA LYS A 282 20.05 20.15 -3.82
C LYS A 282 19.38 19.66 -5.10
N LEU A 283 18.50 18.67 -4.99
CA LEU A 283 17.71 18.17 -6.12
C LEU A 283 16.76 19.25 -6.64
N GLU A 284 16.09 19.99 -5.74
CA GLU A 284 15.22 21.12 -6.12
C GLU A 284 15.96 22.20 -6.89
N ASP A 285 17.16 22.56 -6.46
CA ASP A 285 17.98 23.55 -7.16
C ASP A 285 18.42 23.08 -8.56
N LEU A 286 18.74 21.81 -8.70
CA LEU A 286 18.99 21.20 -10.02
C LEU A 286 17.73 21.26 -10.89
N CYS A 287 16.55 20.95 -10.34
CA CYS A 287 15.27 21.03 -11.03
C CYS A 287 14.97 22.46 -11.52
N LYS A 288 15.17 23.47 -10.66
CA LYS A 288 15.02 24.90 -11.04
C LYS A 288 15.96 25.29 -12.18
N LYS A 289 17.24 24.82 -12.12
CA LYS A 289 18.22 25.06 -13.18
C LYS A 289 17.76 24.47 -14.52
N ILE A 290 17.25 23.23 -14.53
CA ILE A 290 16.75 22.58 -15.77
C ILE A 290 15.57 23.41 -16.32
N ASN A 291 14.61 23.80 -15.50
CA ASN A 291 13.49 24.64 -15.94
C ASN A 291 13.96 25.95 -16.56
N THR A 292 14.97 26.61 -15.98
CA THR A 292 15.53 27.86 -16.54
C THR A 292 16.18 27.62 -17.92
N MET A 293 16.83 26.49 -18.14
CA MET A 293 17.47 26.16 -19.42
C MET A 293 16.47 25.98 -20.56
N VAL A 294 15.21 25.62 -20.28
CA VAL A 294 14.20 25.36 -21.31
C VAL A 294 13.26 26.52 -21.57
N LEU A 295 13.34 27.62 -20.83
CA LEU A 295 12.47 28.80 -20.99
C LEU A 295 12.47 29.39 -22.40
N GLN A 296 13.60 29.28 -23.14
CA GLN A 296 13.76 29.80 -24.51
C GLN A 296 13.47 28.75 -25.59
N LYS A 297 13.05 27.52 -25.24
CA LYS A 297 12.77 26.44 -26.19
C LYS A 297 11.32 26.51 -26.68
N LYS A 298 10.99 25.77 -27.73
CA LYS A 298 9.60 25.62 -28.23
C LYS A 298 8.66 25.23 -27.09
N GLY A 299 7.47 25.83 -27.03
CA GLY A 299 6.53 25.69 -25.92
C GLY A 299 6.20 24.21 -25.56
N SER A 300 6.04 23.32 -26.55
CA SER A 300 5.78 21.89 -26.32
C SER A 300 6.93 21.18 -25.60
N ILE A 301 8.17 21.49 -25.96
CA ILE A 301 9.37 20.93 -25.29
C ILE A 301 9.48 21.44 -23.85
N ALA A 302 9.29 22.75 -23.64
CA ALA A 302 9.33 23.36 -22.33
C ALA A 302 8.27 22.75 -21.39
N ILE A 303 7.07 22.50 -21.91
CA ILE A 303 5.98 21.85 -21.15
C ILE A 303 6.38 20.40 -20.77
N SER A 304 6.86 19.59 -21.71
CA SER A 304 7.24 18.19 -21.44
C SER A 304 8.41 18.10 -20.46
N VAL A 305 9.43 18.94 -20.59
CA VAL A 305 10.53 19.01 -19.61
C VAL A 305 10.01 19.50 -18.26
N GLY A 306 9.12 20.49 -18.20
CA GLY A 306 8.49 20.92 -16.96
C GLY A 306 7.78 19.81 -16.21
N TYR A 307 7.02 18.94 -16.89
CA TYR A 307 6.39 17.75 -16.30
C TYR A 307 7.39 16.71 -15.82
N ILE A 308 8.48 16.49 -16.57
CA ILE A 308 9.57 15.60 -16.16
C ILE A 308 10.20 16.10 -14.87
N VAL A 309 10.59 17.37 -14.86
CA VAL A 309 11.27 18.01 -13.72
C VAL A 309 10.37 18.03 -12.47
N GLU A 310 9.08 18.34 -12.63
CA GLU A 310 8.12 18.29 -11.52
C GLU A 310 8.00 16.86 -10.98
N SER A 311 7.93 15.84 -11.86
CA SER A 311 7.86 14.44 -11.42
C SER A 311 9.13 14.01 -10.68
N ILE A 312 10.33 14.40 -11.15
CA ILE A 312 11.59 14.13 -10.48
C ILE A 312 11.64 14.79 -9.09
N LYS A 313 11.21 16.05 -9.00
CA LYS A 313 11.11 16.78 -7.73
C LYS A 313 10.20 16.07 -6.76
N ARG A 314 9.01 15.63 -7.19
CA ARG A 314 8.05 14.87 -6.37
C ARG A 314 8.62 13.55 -5.86
N ILE A 315 9.41 12.83 -6.66
CA ILE A 315 10.10 11.62 -6.20
C ILE A 315 11.07 11.95 -5.03
N GLY A 316 11.78 13.09 -5.12
CA GLY A 316 12.64 13.58 -4.03
C GLY A 316 11.84 13.89 -2.76
N GLU A 317 10.75 14.67 -2.88
CA GLU A 317 9.86 15.03 -1.77
C GLU A 317 9.25 13.78 -1.10
N TYR A 318 8.78 12.80 -1.86
CA TYR A 318 8.29 11.53 -1.32
C TYR A 318 9.38 10.67 -0.67
N SER A 319 10.64 10.80 -1.12
CA SER A 319 11.77 10.15 -0.45
C SER A 319 12.06 10.80 0.92
N GLN A 320 11.84 12.11 1.03
CA GLN A 320 11.83 12.82 2.31
C GLN A 320 10.71 12.30 3.21
N ASP A 321 9.47 12.20 2.70
CA ASP A 321 8.31 11.69 3.47
C ASP A 321 8.56 10.29 4.04
N ILE A 322 9.21 9.39 3.25
CA ILE A 322 9.63 8.07 3.73
C ILE A 322 10.65 8.20 4.87
N SER A 323 11.63 9.12 4.74
CA SER A 323 12.67 9.33 5.75
C SER A 323 12.11 9.90 7.05
N GLU A 324 11.19 10.86 6.98
CA GLU A 324 10.47 11.40 8.14
C GLU A 324 9.61 10.31 8.81
N THR A 325 8.91 9.51 8.00
CA THR A 325 8.13 8.36 8.48
C THR A 325 9.01 7.34 9.19
N ALA A 326 10.23 7.08 8.67
CA ALA A 326 11.19 6.18 9.29
C ALA A 326 11.68 6.71 10.65
N ILE A 327 12.03 8.00 10.74
CA ILE A 327 12.43 8.65 12.00
C ILE A 327 11.30 8.53 13.04
N ASN A 328 10.07 8.90 12.66
CA ASN A 328 8.91 8.85 13.55
C ASN A 328 8.64 7.44 14.05
N PHE A 329 8.76 6.43 13.18
CA PHE A 329 8.58 5.03 13.53
C PHE A 329 9.64 4.54 14.52
N ILE A 330 10.92 4.85 14.28
CA ILE A 330 12.04 4.40 15.12
C ILE A 330 11.91 5.01 16.52
N ILE A 331 11.67 6.32 16.62
CA ILE A 331 11.49 7.00 17.92
C ILE A 331 10.25 6.45 18.64
N GLY A 332 9.15 6.18 17.91
CA GLY A 332 7.95 5.60 18.51
C GLY A 332 8.12 4.16 19.03
N GLU A 333 9.08 3.38 18.49
CA GLU A 333 9.42 2.05 19.03
C GLU A 333 10.24 2.13 20.33
N ASP A 334 11.12 3.13 20.48
CA ASP A 334 11.93 3.33 21.69
C ASP A 334 11.06 3.68 22.92
N PHE A 335 9.88 4.28 22.72
CA PHE A 335 8.90 4.54 23.80
C PHE A 335 8.29 3.27 24.41
N LYS A 336 8.48 2.10 23.79
CA LYS A 336 7.92 0.82 24.24
C LYS A 336 8.91 -0.04 25.04
N ARG A 337 10.15 0.44 25.20
CA ARG A 337 11.18 -0.15 26.05
C ARG A 337 11.24 0.56 27.41
#